data_bd7211f8ff1b2902a7b42b938d1bf598
#
_entry.id   bd7211f8ff1b2902a7b42b938d1bf598
#
_cell.length_a   1.000
_cell.length_b   1.000
_cell.length_c   1.000
_cell.angle_alpha   90.00
_cell.angle_beta   90.00
_cell.angle_gamma   90.00
#
_symmetry.space_group_name_H-M   'P 1'
#
loop_
_entity.id
_entity.type
_entity.pdbx_description
1 polymer ?
#
loop_
_entity_poly.entity_id
_entity_poly.type
_entity_poly.pdbx_seq_one_letter_code
_entity_poly.pdbx_strand_id
1 'polypeptide(L)'
;MSNRLGKVFEETNRDWNGEKYDNDEFLATDGRVMDSMLSEHMCEGWLEGYILTGRHGFFASYEAFIRIIDSMAAQHAKWLKVTSELPWRQKIASLNLILSSNVWQQDHNGFTHQDPGFLDHISNKKADVARIYLPPDANCLLSCFDHCIRSRNYVNVIVASKHPRPQWLTMEQAVKHCTQGIGIWSWASNDQGQEPDVVMACCGDTPTLETLAAVSILRQELPELKIRVVNVVDLMKLQPHTEHPHGLTDEDYDSLFTKDKPIIFAFHGYPTLVHELTYRRH
;
A
#
# COMPACT_ATOMS: atom_id res chain seq x y z
N MET A 1 11.67 7.97 -10.61
CA MET A 1 11.65 8.38 -9.16
C MET A 1 10.62 9.49 -8.99
N SER A 2 9.86 9.46 -7.92
CA SER A 2 8.95 10.57 -7.61
C SER A 2 9.77 11.83 -7.32
N ASN A 3 9.41 12.98 -7.93
CA ASN A 3 10.07 14.27 -7.68
C ASN A 3 9.97 14.75 -6.21
N ARG A 4 9.22 14.04 -5.36
CA ARG A 4 9.17 14.27 -3.91
C ARG A 4 10.35 13.65 -3.14
N LEU A 5 11.12 12.79 -3.78
CA LEU A 5 12.32 12.18 -3.18
C LEU A 5 13.60 12.98 -3.45
N GLY A 6 13.51 14.16 -4.07
CA GLY A 6 14.64 15.04 -4.38
C GLY A 6 15.46 15.48 -3.17
N LYS A 7 14.87 15.48 -1.98
CA LYS A 7 15.58 15.79 -0.72
C LYS A 7 16.78 14.88 -0.41
N VAL A 8 16.90 13.73 -1.06
CA VAL A 8 18.09 12.87 -0.92
C VAL A 8 19.37 13.61 -1.30
N PHE A 9 19.31 14.61 -2.19
CA PHE A 9 20.46 15.41 -2.58
C PHE A 9 20.90 16.43 -1.52
N GLU A 10 20.10 16.66 -0.47
CA GLU A 10 20.51 17.41 0.71
C GLU A 10 21.45 16.58 1.59
N GLU A 11 21.41 15.25 1.47
CA GLU A 11 22.17 14.30 2.29
C GLU A 11 23.40 13.72 1.56
N THR A 12 23.36 13.63 0.22
CA THR A 12 24.44 13.01 -0.56
C THR A 12 24.42 13.43 -2.02
N ASN A 13 25.60 13.49 -2.62
CA ASN A 13 25.74 13.76 -4.04
C ASN A 13 25.49 12.49 -4.90
N ARG A 14 25.36 12.72 -6.21
CA ARG A 14 25.31 11.67 -7.20
C ARG A 14 26.71 11.07 -7.40
N ASP A 15 26.74 9.78 -7.64
CA ASP A 15 27.90 9.07 -8.17
C ASP A 15 27.55 8.50 -9.54
N TRP A 16 28.42 8.80 -10.51
CA TRP A 16 28.30 8.30 -11.88
C TRP A 16 29.67 7.80 -12.34
N ASN A 17 29.72 6.58 -12.87
CA ASN A 17 30.95 5.99 -13.37
C ASN A 17 31.46 6.62 -14.70
N GLY A 18 30.96 7.76 -15.05
CA GLY A 18 31.33 8.53 -16.20
C GLY A 18 32.42 9.57 -15.92
N GLU A 19 32.65 10.42 -16.89
CA GLU A 19 33.58 11.53 -16.78
C GLU A 19 33.04 12.60 -15.85
N LYS A 20 33.85 13.02 -14.90
CA LYS A 20 33.50 14.11 -13.97
C LYS A 20 33.79 15.45 -14.62
N TYR A 21 32.79 16.32 -14.68
CA TYR A 21 32.91 17.69 -15.20
C TYR A 21 33.01 18.68 -14.04
N ASP A 22 33.91 19.64 -14.15
CA ASP A 22 34.15 20.67 -13.11
C ASP A 22 32.93 21.57 -12.85
N ASN A 23 32.00 21.65 -13.79
CA ASN A 23 30.76 22.43 -13.68
C ASN A 23 29.57 21.65 -13.11
N ASP A 24 29.74 20.38 -12.74
CA ASP A 24 28.68 19.59 -12.08
C ASP A 24 28.90 19.59 -10.57
N GLU A 25 28.21 20.47 -9.89
CA GLU A 25 28.29 20.65 -8.43
C GLU A 25 27.69 19.48 -7.63
N PHE A 26 26.89 18.61 -8.29
CA PHE A 26 26.22 17.49 -7.66
C PHE A 26 26.92 16.15 -7.87
N LEU A 27 27.99 16.11 -8.68
CA LEU A 27 28.73 14.88 -8.98
C LEU A 27 29.96 14.74 -8.07
N ALA A 28 30.06 13.63 -7.36
CA ALA A 28 31.21 13.31 -6.52
C ALA A 28 31.51 11.81 -6.58
N THR A 29 32.80 11.44 -6.45
CA THR A 29 33.25 10.04 -6.51
C THR A 29 32.88 9.22 -5.27
N ASP A 30 32.47 9.86 -4.20
CA ASP A 30 31.99 9.27 -2.94
C ASP A 30 30.45 9.46 -2.75
N GLY A 31 29.76 9.93 -3.77
CA GLY A 31 28.32 10.06 -3.79
C GLY A 31 27.60 8.72 -3.67
N ARG A 32 26.38 8.73 -3.17
CA ARG A 32 25.54 7.55 -2.97
C ARG A 32 24.27 7.55 -3.83
N VAL A 33 24.14 8.51 -4.71
CA VAL A 33 23.04 8.59 -5.68
C VAL A 33 23.58 8.22 -7.05
N MET A 34 23.09 7.12 -7.59
CA MET A 34 23.47 6.63 -8.91
C MET A 34 22.55 7.24 -9.96
N ASP A 35 23.10 7.96 -10.92
CA ASP A 35 22.38 8.39 -12.11
C ASP A 35 22.10 7.21 -13.04
N SER A 36 20.93 7.21 -13.63
CA SER A 36 20.49 6.16 -14.53
C SER A 36 19.59 6.73 -15.62
N MET A 37 19.48 6.01 -16.73
CA MET A 37 18.42 6.29 -17.67
C MET A 37 17.05 6.06 -17.02
N LEU A 38 16.02 6.74 -17.50
CA LEU A 38 14.65 6.56 -17.05
C LEU A 38 14.12 5.17 -17.47
N SER A 39 14.18 4.23 -16.54
CA SER A 39 13.75 2.85 -16.78
C SER A 39 13.34 2.19 -15.47
N GLU A 40 12.06 1.91 -15.35
CA GLU A 40 11.48 1.18 -14.22
C GLU A 40 12.07 -0.23 -14.11
N HIS A 41 12.25 -0.93 -15.23
CA HIS A 41 12.85 -2.26 -15.27
C HIS A 41 14.26 -2.29 -14.68
N MET A 42 15.09 -1.29 -15.04
CA MET A 42 16.45 -1.22 -14.53
C MET A 42 16.46 -0.93 -13.04
N CYS A 43 15.64 0.03 -12.58
CA CYS A 43 15.56 0.38 -11.17
C CYS A 43 15.10 -0.80 -10.31
N GLU A 44 14.12 -1.56 -10.78
CA GLU A 44 13.68 -2.76 -10.07
C GLU A 44 14.73 -3.86 -10.12
N GLY A 45 15.36 -4.12 -11.27
CA GLY A 45 16.42 -5.10 -11.38
C GLY A 45 17.59 -4.82 -10.44
N TRP A 46 17.96 -3.55 -10.25
CA TRP A 46 18.95 -3.16 -9.24
C TRP A 46 18.46 -3.40 -7.83
N LEU A 47 17.19 -3.08 -7.53
CA LEU A 47 16.63 -3.38 -6.22
C LEU A 47 16.62 -4.89 -5.95
N GLU A 48 16.17 -5.70 -6.90
CA GLU A 48 16.19 -7.17 -6.76
C GLU A 48 17.61 -7.68 -6.49
N GLY A 49 18.60 -7.24 -7.25
CA GLY A 49 20.01 -7.57 -7.01
C GLY A 49 20.48 -7.13 -5.62
N TYR A 50 20.09 -5.94 -5.19
CA TYR A 50 20.46 -5.38 -3.89
C TYR A 50 19.88 -6.17 -2.71
N ILE A 51 18.60 -6.53 -2.76
CA ILE A 51 17.97 -7.32 -1.70
C ILE A 51 18.50 -8.75 -1.63
N LEU A 52 18.93 -9.33 -2.76
CA LEU A 52 19.60 -10.63 -2.80
C LEU A 52 20.93 -10.65 -2.05
N THR A 53 21.58 -9.50 -1.87
CA THR A 53 22.80 -9.37 -1.06
C THR A 53 22.51 -9.26 0.45
N GLY A 54 21.26 -9.39 0.86
CA GLY A 54 20.83 -9.27 2.26
C GLY A 54 20.55 -7.84 2.72
N ARG A 55 20.61 -6.87 1.82
CA ARG A 55 20.28 -5.46 2.10
C ARG A 55 18.79 -5.21 1.90
N HIS A 56 18.29 -4.11 2.46
CA HIS A 56 16.89 -3.72 2.39
C HIS A 56 16.73 -2.49 1.49
N GLY A 57 15.65 -2.44 0.74
CA GLY A 57 15.37 -1.35 -0.16
C GLY A 57 13.90 -1.31 -0.59
N PHE A 58 13.57 -0.30 -1.38
CA PHE A 58 12.24 -0.15 -1.97
C PHE A 58 12.33 0.54 -3.33
N PHE A 59 11.36 0.29 -4.17
CA PHE A 59 11.15 0.99 -5.43
C PHE A 59 9.87 1.82 -5.36
N ALA A 60 9.95 3.10 -5.72
CA ALA A 60 8.80 3.99 -5.76
C ALA A 60 8.50 4.39 -7.21
N SER A 61 7.27 4.17 -7.64
CA SER A 61 6.77 4.58 -8.94
C SER A 61 5.36 5.16 -8.83
N TYR A 62 4.92 5.88 -9.86
CA TYR A 62 3.51 6.23 -9.97
C TYR A 62 2.68 4.97 -10.23
N GLU A 63 1.49 4.92 -9.71
CA GLU A 63 0.59 3.77 -9.89
C GLU A 63 0.38 3.44 -11.37
N ALA A 64 0.26 4.47 -12.22
CA ALA A 64 0.10 4.30 -13.66
C ALA A 64 1.29 3.62 -14.36
N PHE A 65 2.51 3.75 -13.83
CA PHE A 65 3.73 3.22 -14.43
C PHE A 65 4.25 1.95 -13.79
N ILE A 66 3.77 1.59 -12.60
CA ILE A 66 4.22 0.38 -11.92
C ILE A 66 3.95 -0.89 -12.75
N ARG A 67 2.94 -0.88 -13.63
CA ARG A 67 2.65 -1.98 -14.55
C ARG A 67 3.81 -2.31 -15.49
N ILE A 68 4.72 -1.38 -15.74
CA ILE A 68 5.93 -1.62 -16.55
C ILE A 68 6.76 -2.76 -15.96
N ILE A 69 6.81 -2.88 -14.63
CA ILE A 69 7.59 -3.92 -13.93
C ILE A 69 6.78 -5.15 -13.51
N ASP A 70 5.54 -5.24 -13.94
CA ASP A 70 4.61 -6.28 -13.52
C ASP A 70 5.15 -7.70 -13.74
N SER A 71 5.76 -7.95 -14.90
CA SER A 71 6.37 -9.25 -15.20
C SER A 71 7.58 -9.57 -14.31
N MET A 72 8.38 -8.57 -13.93
CA MET A 72 9.52 -8.74 -13.03
C MET A 72 9.02 -9.05 -11.61
N ALA A 73 8.11 -8.25 -11.07
CA ALA A 73 7.48 -8.51 -9.78
C ALA A 73 6.83 -9.89 -9.72
N ALA A 74 6.17 -10.33 -10.82
CA ALA A 74 5.59 -11.66 -10.92
C ALA A 74 6.64 -12.78 -10.91
N GLN A 75 7.78 -12.60 -11.59
CA GLN A 75 8.89 -13.55 -11.55
C GLN A 75 9.54 -13.60 -10.16
N HIS A 76 9.72 -12.45 -9.53
CA HIS A 76 10.24 -12.38 -8.16
C HIS A 76 9.33 -13.13 -7.16
N ALA A 77 8.02 -12.92 -7.24
CA ALA A 77 7.05 -13.64 -6.42
C ALA A 77 7.10 -15.17 -6.63
N LYS A 78 7.21 -15.63 -7.88
CA LYS A 78 7.38 -17.05 -8.20
C LYS A 78 8.67 -17.61 -7.63
N TRP A 79 9.75 -16.86 -7.75
CA TRP A 79 11.04 -17.25 -7.21
C TRP A 79 10.99 -17.36 -5.68
N LEU A 80 10.39 -16.39 -4.97
CA LEU A 80 10.19 -16.45 -3.53
C LEU A 80 9.37 -17.69 -3.12
N LYS A 81 8.29 -18.00 -3.84
CA LYS A 81 7.49 -19.20 -3.61
C LYS A 81 8.32 -20.47 -3.66
N VAL A 82 9.11 -20.64 -4.73
CA VAL A 82 9.92 -21.86 -4.92
C VAL A 82 11.04 -21.93 -3.89
N THR A 83 11.75 -20.83 -3.65
CA THR A 83 12.90 -20.84 -2.72
C THR A 83 12.49 -20.96 -1.27
N SER A 84 11.26 -20.60 -0.89
CA SER A 84 10.76 -20.78 0.47
C SER A 84 10.62 -22.25 0.88
N GLU A 85 10.53 -23.16 -0.09
CA GLU A 85 10.43 -24.61 0.13
C GLU A 85 11.81 -25.27 0.32
N LEU A 86 12.89 -24.54 0.09
CA LEU A 86 14.26 -25.08 0.17
C LEU A 86 14.84 -24.87 1.58
N PRO A 87 15.09 -25.94 2.36
CA PRO A 87 15.46 -25.79 3.78
C PRO A 87 16.83 -25.15 4.01
N TRP A 88 17.71 -25.18 3.02
CA TRP A 88 19.03 -24.54 3.08
C TRP A 88 19.04 -23.08 2.64
N ARG A 89 17.96 -22.58 2.06
CA ARG A 89 17.87 -21.20 1.58
C ARG A 89 17.54 -20.22 2.69
N GLN A 90 18.39 -19.23 2.88
CA GLN A 90 18.11 -18.15 3.83
C GLN A 90 17.03 -17.22 3.29
N LYS A 91 16.21 -16.69 4.20
CA LYS A 91 15.22 -15.64 3.87
C LYS A 91 15.93 -14.36 3.47
N ILE A 92 15.51 -13.77 2.36
CA ILE A 92 16.01 -12.47 1.88
C ILE A 92 15.09 -11.32 2.29
N ALA A 93 15.59 -10.09 2.19
CA ALA A 93 14.75 -8.91 2.36
C ALA A 93 13.59 -8.91 1.35
N SER A 94 12.45 -8.39 1.75
CA SER A 94 11.27 -8.32 0.89
C SER A 94 11.46 -7.32 -0.25
N LEU A 95 10.80 -7.58 -1.38
CA LEU A 95 10.62 -6.62 -2.45
C LEU A 95 9.53 -5.64 -2.03
N ASN A 96 9.88 -4.37 -1.82
CA ASN A 96 8.97 -3.34 -1.37
C ASN A 96 8.69 -2.35 -2.49
N LEU A 97 7.44 -2.22 -2.88
CA LEU A 97 6.96 -1.36 -3.95
C LEU A 97 6.04 -0.28 -3.37
N ILE A 98 6.37 0.99 -3.61
CA ILE A 98 5.54 2.12 -3.20
C ILE A 98 4.88 2.70 -4.45
N LEU A 99 3.56 2.65 -4.50
CA LEU A 99 2.76 3.24 -5.54
C LEU A 99 2.32 4.62 -5.10
N SER A 100 2.86 5.64 -5.75
CA SER A 100 2.48 7.03 -5.50
C SER A 100 1.63 7.59 -6.65
N SER A 101 1.01 8.74 -6.46
CA SER A 101 0.16 9.35 -7.50
C SER A 101 -0.94 8.40 -7.99
N ASN A 102 -1.74 7.92 -7.04
CA ASN A 102 -2.84 6.99 -7.31
C ASN A 102 -3.93 7.64 -8.19
N VAL A 103 -4.85 6.82 -8.68
CA VAL A 103 -5.87 7.19 -9.69
C VAL A 103 -6.62 8.48 -9.37
N TRP A 104 -6.94 8.75 -8.11
CA TRP A 104 -7.69 9.93 -7.70
C TRP A 104 -6.81 11.16 -7.47
N GLN A 105 -5.49 11.04 -7.63
CA GLN A 105 -4.52 12.08 -7.30
C GLN A 105 -3.36 12.17 -8.30
N GLN A 106 -3.69 12.16 -9.58
CA GLN A 106 -2.71 12.25 -10.68
C GLN A 106 -2.56 13.69 -11.17
N ASP A 107 -1.65 14.45 -10.60
CA ASP A 107 -1.51 15.87 -10.94
C ASP A 107 -0.83 16.14 -12.26
N HIS A 108 0.18 15.34 -12.61
CA HIS A 108 1.04 15.65 -13.75
C HIS A 108 0.76 14.80 -14.97
N ASN A 109 0.14 13.65 -14.79
CA ASN A 109 -0.10 12.71 -15.88
C ASN A 109 -1.52 12.78 -16.45
N GLY A 110 -2.41 13.53 -15.80
CA GLY A 110 -3.80 13.64 -16.18
C GLY A 110 -4.57 12.31 -16.03
N PHE A 111 -5.86 12.36 -16.30
CA PHE A 111 -6.74 11.20 -16.17
C PHE A 111 -6.51 10.10 -17.22
N THR A 112 -5.71 10.36 -18.24
CA THR A 112 -5.37 9.39 -19.29
C THR A 112 -4.33 8.35 -18.85
N HIS A 113 -3.66 8.55 -17.72
CA HIS A 113 -2.63 7.68 -17.18
C HIS A 113 -3.13 6.99 -15.91
N GLN A 114 -4.32 6.39 -15.99
CA GLN A 114 -4.94 5.72 -14.86
C GLN A 114 -4.92 4.21 -15.09
N ASP A 115 -4.15 3.48 -14.30
CA ASP A 115 -4.14 2.02 -14.32
C ASP A 115 -3.85 1.48 -12.92
N PRO A 116 -4.89 1.27 -12.08
CA PRO A 116 -4.74 0.68 -10.74
C PRO A 116 -4.60 -0.86 -10.77
N GLY A 117 -4.61 -1.50 -11.95
CA GLY A 117 -4.67 -2.95 -12.11
C GLY A 117 -3.43 -3.72 -11.62
N PHE A 118 -2.37 -3.05 -11.19
CA PHE A 118 -1.23 -3.72 -10.56
C PHE A 118 -1.61 -4.43 -9.25
N LEU A 119 -2.52 -3.84 -8.47
CA LEU A 119 -3.01 -4.45 -7.23
C LEU A 119 -3.76 -5.76 -7.50
N ASP A 120 -4.61 -5.78 -8.54
CA ASP A 120 -5.32 -6.99 -8.98
C ASP A 120 -4.34 -8.09 -9.39
N HIS A 121 -3.24 -7.73 -10.05
CA HIS A 121 -2.24 -8.69 -10.46
C HIS A 121 -1.43 -9.24 -9.27
N ILE A 122 -1.10 -8.41 -8.29
CA ILE A 122 -0.36 -8.84 -7.09
C ILE A 122 -1.24 -9.68 -6.17
N SER A 123 -2.53 -9.37 -6.02
CA SER A 123 -3.46 -10.16 -5.19
C SER A 123 -3.57 -11.61 -5.63
N ASN A 124 -3.37 -11.88 -6.91
CA ASN A 124 -3.37 -13.21 -7.51
C ASN A 124 -2.06 -14.01 -7.31
N LYS A 125 -1.06 -13.46 -6.61
CA LYS A 125 0.15 -14.22 -6.26
C LYS A 125 -0.12 -15.10 -5.03
N LYS A 126 0.81 -16.03 -4.75
CA LYS A 126 0.67 -16.91 -3.59
C LYS A 126 0.45 -16.09 -2.31
N ALA A 127 -0.55 -16.46 -1.53
CA ALA A 127 -0.96 -15.76 -0.32
C ALA A 127 0.18 -15.60 0.70
N ASP A 128 1.11 -16.55 0.77
CA ASP A 128 2.29 -16.46 1.65
C ASP A 128 3.30 -15.38 1.23
N VAL A 129 3.20 -14.87 0.00
CA VAL A 129 4.17 -13.94 -0.57
C VAL A 129 3.60 -12.53 -0.73
N ALA A 130 2.36 -12.40 -1.21
CA ALA A 130 1.77 -11.10 -1.55
C ALA A 130 1.23 -10.36 -0.33
N ARG A 131 1.48 -9.04 -0.26
CA ARG A 131 0.96 -8.12 0.76
C ARG A 131 0.63 -6.79 0.12
N ILE A 132 -0.55 -6.24 0.43
CA ILE A 132 -1.03 -4.96 -0.11
C ILE A 132 -1.53 -4.10 1.04
N TYR A 133 -0.93 -2.91 1.18
CA TYR A 133 -1.24 -1.96 2.24
C TYR A 133 -1.71 -0.63 1.67
N LEU A 134 -2.81 -0.11 2.20
CA LEU A 134 -3.39 1.18 1.82
C LEU A 134 -3.55 2.08 3.06
N PRO A 135 -2.46 2.68 3.54
CA PRO A 135 -2.50 3.52 4.73
C PRO A 135 -3.34 4.78 4.51
N PRO A 136 -4.18 5.17 5.50
CA PRO A 136 -5.05 6.34 5.39
C PRO A 136 -4.37 7.68 5.65
N ASP A 137 -3.19 7.69 6.29
CA ASP A 137 -2.44 8.88 6.67
C ASP A 137 -0.93 8.62 6.77
N ALA A 138 -0.15 9.67 7.04
CA ALA A 138 1.31 9.59 7.08
C ALA A 138 1.84 8.73 8.23
N ASN A 139 1.21 8.72 9.42
CA ASN A 139 1.64 7.90 10.54
C ASN A 139 1.40 6.41 10.26
N CYS A 140 0.26 6.08 9.63
CA CYS A 140 -0.01 4.72 9.15
C CYS A 140 0.97 4.32 8.04
N LEU A 141 1.29 5.23 7.12
CA LEU A 141 2.30 4.98 6.07
C LEU A 141 3.67 4.66 6.67
N LEU A 142 4.12 5.43 7.65
CA LEU A 142 5.40 5.19 8.34
C LEU A 142 5.40 3.84 9.05
N SER A 143 4.31 3.50 9.74
CA SER A 143 4.16 2.22 10.43
C SER A 143 4.19 1.04 9.46
N CYS A 144 3.43 1.11 8.37
CA CYS A 144 3.44 0.08 7.32
C CYS A 144 4.81 -0.04 6.65
N PHE A 145 5.44 1.09 6.33
CA PHE A 145 6.76 1.10 5.69
C PHE A 145 7.84 0.48 6.57
N ASP A 146 7.88 0.85 7.86
CA ASP A 146 8.80 0.23 8.82
C ASP A 146 8.62 -1.29 8.90
N HIS A 147 7.37 -1.75 8.96
CA HIS A 147 7.06 -3.18 8.92
C HIS A 147 7.56 -3.84 7.62
N CYS A 148 7.26 -3.25 6.47
CA CYS A 148 7.62 -3.79 5.16
C CYS A 148 9.14 -3.85 4.96
N ILE A 149 9.87 -2.78 5.32
CA ILE A 149 11.33 -2.73 5.13
C ILE A 149 12.08 -3.75 5.99
N ARG A 150 11.52 -4.13 7.14
CA ARG A 150 12.09 -5.17 8.03
C ARG A 150 11.65 -6.58 7.65
N SER A 151 10.61 -6.72 6.86
CA SER A 151 10.06 -8.02 6.48
C SER A 151 10.98 -8.78 5.53
N ARG A 152 10.76 -10.09 5.43
CA ARG A 152 11.56 -10.99 4.60
C ARG A 152 10.66 -11.93 3.82
N ASN A 153 11.06 -12.26 2.58
CA ASN A 153 10.37 -13.17 1.68
C ASN A 153 8.98 -12.74 1.23
N TYR A 154 8.70 -11.43 1.21
CA TYR A 154 7.42 -10.90 0.70
C TYR A 154 7.63 -10.00 -0.51
N VAL A 155 6.56 -9.85 -1.27
CA VAL A 155 6.32 -8.73 -2.18
C VAL A 155 5.31 -7.84 -1.49
N ASN A 156 5.76 -6.70 -0.97
CA ASN A 156 4.93 -5.72 -0.29
C ASN A 156 4.60 -4.59 -1.26
N VAL A 157 3.34 -4.27 -1.39
CA VAL A 157 2.86 -3.12 -2.15
C VAL A 157 2.20 -2.14 -1.20
N ILE A 158 2.66 -0.89 -1.21
CA ILE A 158 2.12 0.19 -0.40
C ILE A 158 1.61 1.28 -1.32
N VAL A 159 0.32 1.60 -1.23
CA VAL A 159 -0.27 2.73 -1.96
C VAL A 159 -0.25 3.97 -1.09
N ALA A 160 0.35 5.04 -1.59
CA ALA A 160 0.48 6.29 -0.84
C ALA A 160 0.33 7.50 -1.77
N SER A 161 -0.28 8.56 -1.28
CA SER A 161 -0.31 9.83 -2.00
C SER A 161 1.04 10.53 -1.93
N LYS A 162 1.39 11.25 -2.98
CA LYS A 162 2.54 12.16 -2.99
C LYS A 162 2.22 13.55 -2.44
N HIS A 163 0.97 13.84 -2.16
CA HIS A 163 0.51 15.13 -1.62
C HIS A 163 0.30 15.06 -0.12
N PRO A 164 0.44 16.21 0.58
CA PRO A 164 0.02 16.32 1.97
C PRO A 164 -1.45 15.92 2.14
N ARG A 165 -1.71 15.14 3.17
CA ARG A 165 -3.05 14.66 3.54
C ARG A 165 -3.36 14.99 4.98
N PRO A 166 -4.63 15.06 5.38
CA PRO A 166 -5.01 15.14 6.77
C PRO A 166 -4.40 13.99 7.57
N GLN A 167 -4.01 14.30 8.80
CA GLN A 167 -3.50 13.32 9.75
C GLN A 167 -4.63 12.92 10.70
N TRP A 168 -5.03 11.66 10.66
CA TRP A 168 -6.17 11.14 11.41
C TRP A 168 -5.79 10.55 12.75
N LEU A 169 -4.70 9.79 12.78
CA LEU A 169 -4.26 9.02 13.94
C LEU A 169 -2.93 9.54 14.47
N THR A 170 -2.77 9.56 15.79
CA THR A 170 -1.45 9.73 16.40
C THR A 170 -0.55 8.54 16.03
N MET A 171 0.75 8.66 16.19
CA MET A 171 1.68 7.56 15.86
C MET A 171 1.36 6.28 16.66
N GLU A 172 1.01 6.41 17.94
CA GLU A 172 0.63 5.29 18.79
C GLU A 172 -0.64 4.58 18.26
N GLN A 173 -1.67 5.38 17.94
CA GLN A 173 -2.91 4.85 17.35
C GLN A 173 -2.65 4.19 15.98
N ALA A 174 -1.80 4.80 15.15
CA ALA A 174 -1.42 4.28 13.84
C ALA A 174 -0.70 2.93 13.95
N VAL A 175 0.26 2.79 14.85
CA VAL A 175 0.96 1.52 15.10
C VAL A 175 -0.03 0.43 15.50
N LYS A 176 -0.96 0.74 16.43
CA LYS A 176 -2.00 -0.21 16.86
C LYS A 176 -2.91 -0.60 15.71
N HIS A 177 -3.42 0.38 14.94
CA HIS A 177 -4.31 0.16 13.81
C HIS A 177 -3.64 -0.64 12.68
N CYS A 178 -2.41 -0.29 12.31
CA CYS A 178 -1.65 -1.01 11.29
C CYS A 178 -1.29 -2.44 11.72
N THR A 179 -1.03 -2.68 13.01
CA THR A 179 -0.80 -4.02 13.55
C THR A 179 -2.05 -4.90 13.42
N GLN A 180 -3.22 -4.32 13.62
CA GLN A 180 -4.51 -5.00 13.39
C GLN A 180 -4.81 -5.15 11.88
N GLY A 181 -4.35 -4.19 11.09
CA GLY A 181 -4.54 -4.12 9.64
C GLY A 181 -5.91 -3.65 9.18
N ILE A 182 -6.91 -3.64 10.06
CA ILE A 182 -8.29 -3.22 9.84
C ILE A 182 -8.92 -2.86 11.19
N GLY A 183 -9.90 -1.96 11.19
CA GLY A 183 -10.62 -1.67 12.43
C GLY A 183 -11.73 -0.65 12.28
N ILE A 184 -12.63 -0.66 13.27
CA ILE A 184 -13.68 0.33 13.38
C ILE A 184 -13.08 1.63 13.93
N TRP A 185 -13.34 2.74 13.26
CA TRP A 185 -13.02 4.08 13.74
C TRP A 185 -14.20 4.64 14.56
N SER A 186 -14.21 4.31 15.84
CA SER A 186 -15.31 4.70 16.75
C SER A 186 -15.52 6.22 16.83
N TRP A 187 -14.45 7.01 16.69
CA TRP A 187 -14.54 8.48 16.68
C TRP A 187 -15.25 9.04 15.44
N ALA A 188 -15.24 8.31 14.33
CA ALA A 188 -15.94 8.66 13.09
C ALA A 188 -17.34 8.03 13.00
N SER A 189 -17.57 6.94 13.73
CA SER A 189 -18.84 6.20 13.79
C SER A 189 -19.85 6.87 14.75
N ASN A 190 -21.15 6.56 14.58
CA ASN A 190 -22.20 6.96 15.53
C ASN A 190 -23.11 5.79 15.97
N ASP A 191 -22.72 4.56 15.65
CA ASP A 191 -23.43 3.34 16.07
C ASP A 191 -23.25 3.01 17.57
N GLN A 192 -22.31 3.66 18.25
CA GLN A 192 -22.00 3.48 19.68
C GLN A 192 -21.76 2.02 20.08
N GLY A 193 -21.18 1.22 19.16
CA GLY A 193 -20.96 -0.21 19.36
C GLY A 193 -22.20 -1.08 19.21
N GLN A 194 -23.33 -0.50 18.82
CA GLN A 194 -24.54 -1.23 18.46
C GLN A 194 -24.49 -1.70 17.01
N GLU A 195 -25.49 -2.45 16.57
CA GLU A 195 -25.65 -2.80 15.18
C GLU A 195 -25.92 -1.54 14.33
N PRO A 196 -25.10 -1.28 13.30
CA PRO A 196 -25.30 -0.13 12.42
C PRO A 196 -26.43 -0.38 11.42
N ASP A 197 -26.93 0.69 10.81
CA ASP A 197 -27.83 0.61 9.65
C ASP A 197 -27.04 0.49 8.34
N VAL A 198 -25.80 1.02 8.33
CA VAL A 198 -24.88 0.98 7.19
C VAL A 198 -23.44 0.95 7.67
N VAL A 199 -22.59 0.19 6.94
CA VAL A 199 -21.14 0.21 7.11
C VAL A 199 -20.52 1.05 6.00
N MET A 200 -19.78 2.09 6.38
CA MET A 200 -18.98 2.92 5.48
C MET A 200 -17.52 2.47 5.60
N ALA A 201 -17.08 1.67 4.65
CA ALA A 201 -15.71 1.14 4.63
C ALA A 201 -14.83 1.91 3.65
N CYS A 202 -13.55 2.01 3.96
CA CYS A 202 -12.58 2.69 3.11
C CYS A 202 -11.16 2.12 3.28
N CYS A 203 -10.34 2.31 2.26
CA CYS A 203 -8.92 2.00 2.31
C CYS A 203 -8.10 3.01 1.50
N GLY A 204 -6.91 3.37 2.02
CA GLY A 204 -6.06 4.40 1.43
C GLY A 204 -6.44 5.82 1.85
N ASP A 205 -5.61 6.77 1.48
CA ASP A 205 -5.70 8.15 1.97
C ASP A 205 -6.90 8.93 1.39
N THR A 206 -7.03 8.98 0.07
CA THR A 206 -8.12 9.73 -0.58
C THR A 206 -9.49 9.10 -0.33
N PRO A 207 -9.69 7.77 -0.49
CA PRO A 207 -10.97 7.15 -0.16
C PRO A 207 -11.38 7.36 1.31
N THR A 208 -10.42 7.35 2.23
CA THR A 208 -10.69 7.63 3.65
C THR A 208 -11.17 9.07 3.85
N LEU A 209 -10.51 10.06 3.24
CA LEU A 209 -10.94 11.46 3.30
C LEU A 209 -12.38 11.63 2.80
N GLU A 210 -12.68 11.09 1.62
CA GLU A 210 -14.00 11.19 1.01
C GLU A 210 -15.08 10.46 1.82
N THR A 211 -14.75 9.30 2.38
CA THR A 211 -15.67 8.57 3.26
C THR A 211 -15.99 9.36 4.51
N LEU A 212 -14.99 9.96 5.17
CA LEU A 212 -15.22 10.79 6.36
C LEU A 212 -16.04 12.04 6.05
N ALA A 213 -15.82 12.67 4.90
CA ALA A 213 -16.63 13.79 4.43
C ALA A 213 -18.10 13.37 4.20
N ALA A 214 -18.30 12.23 3.51
CA ALA A 214 -19.64 11.69 3.29
C ALA A 214 -20.35 11.33 4.61
N VAL A 215 -19.66 10.71 5.55
CA VAL A 215 -20.21 10.38 6.88
C VAL A 215 -20.59 11.67 7.63
N SER A 216 -19.78 12.72 7.56
CA SER A 216 -20.10 14.01 8.18
C SER A 216 -21.41 14.61 7.64
N ILE A 217 -21.60 14.55 6.31
CA ILE A 217 -22.83 15.02 5.66
C ILE A 217 -24.02 14.13 6.05
N LEU A 218 -23.88 12.82 5.98
CA LEU A 218 -24.95 11.88 6.34
C LEU A 218 -25.43 12.07 7.78
N ARG A 219 -24.51 12.31 8.72
CA ARG A 219 -24.88 12.57 10.12
C ARG A 219 -25.64 13.88 10.32
N GLN A 220 -25.48 14.85 9.44
CA GLN A 220 -26.24 16.11 9.47
C GLN A 220 -27.62 15.96 8.83
N GLU A 221 -27.69 15.30 7.68
CA GLU A 221 -28.92 15.16 6.90
C GLU A 221 -29.82 14.03 7.41
N LEU A 222 -29.23 12.97 7.97
CA LEU A 222 -29.91 11.77 8.46
C LEU A 222 -29.43 11.41 9.88
N PRO A 223 -29.75 12.23 10.89
CA PRO A 223 -29.19 12.07 12.25
C PRO A 223 -29.57 10.75 12.93
N GLU A 224 -30.65 10.12 12.52
CA GLU A 224 -31.09 8.81 13.04
C GLU A 224 -30.35 7.63 12.46
N LEU A 225 -29.62 7.82 11.33
CA LEU A 225 -28.89 6.75 10.66
C LEU A 225 -27.66 6.36 11.48
N LYS A 226 -27.58 5.10 11.88
CA LYS A 226 -26.42 4.54 12.58
C LYS A 226 -25.36 4.10 11.58
N ILE A 227 -24.24 4.80 11.58
CA ILE A 227 -23.15 4.57 10.64
C ILE A 227 -21.95 4.01 11.39
N ARG A 228 -21.42 2.90 10.89
CA ARG A 228 -20.13 2.35 11.31
C ARG A 228 -19.08 2.67 10.24
N VAL A 229 -17.97 3.25 10.66
CA VAL A 229 -16.82 3.50 9.77
C VAL A 229 -15.76 2.43 10.00
N VAL A 230 -15.39 1.71 8.95
CA VAL A 230 -14.33 0.68 8.95
C VAL A 230 -13.20 1.12 8.04
N ASN A 231 -11.99 1.28 8.58
CA ASN A 231 -10.81 1.55 7.78
C ASN A 231 -9.97 0.29 7.61
N VAL A 232 -9.57 0.01 6.36
CA VAL A 232 -8.77 -1.15 5.97
C VAL A 232 -7.39 -0.67 5.54
N VAL A 233 -6.36 -1.06 6.29
CA VAL A 233 -4.95 -0.77 5.95
C VAL A 233 -4.35 -1.94 5.18
N ASP A 234 -4.51 -3.15 5.68
CA ASP A 234 -4.07 -4.39 5.03
C ASP A 234 -5.23 -4.98 4.24
N LEU A 235 -5.15 -4.84 2.92
CA LEU A 235 -6.22 -5.29 2.03
C LEU A 235 -6.47 -6.80 2.11
N MET A 236 -5.45 -7.58 2.46
CA MET A 236 -5.55 -9.02 2.59
C MET A 236 -6.42 -9.47 3.78
N LYS A 237 -6.74 -8.58 4.72
CA LYS A 237 -7.69 -8.81 5.81
C LYS A 237 -9.10 -9.13 5.32
N LEU A 238 -9.45 -8.68 4.14
CA LEU A 238 -10.78 -8.95 3.54
C LEU A 238 -10.97 -10.41 3.19
N GLN A 239 -9.88 -11.14 2.87
CA GLN A 239 -9.96 -12.57 2.56
C GLN A 239 -10.26 -13.41 3.82
N PRO A 240 -10.86 -14.60 3.65
CA PRO A 240 -10.92 -15.59 4.72
C PRO A 240 -9.53 -16.03 5.18
N HIS A 241 -9.39 -16.34 6.47
CA HIS A 241 -8.12 -16.86 7.04
C HIS A 241 -7.68 -18.18 6.41
N THR A 242 -8.60 -18.91 5.77
CA THR A 242 -8.32 -20.15 5.03
C THR A 242 -7.65 -19.87 3.67
N GLU A 243 -7.81 -18.67 3.11
CA GLU A 243 -7.26 -18.28 1.81
C GLU A 243 -5.98 -17.46 1.94
N HIS A 244 -5.86 -16.68 3.01
CA HIS A 244 -4.70 -15.81 3.22
C HIS A 244 -4.28 -15.77 4.70
N PRO A 245 -2.96 -15.82 5.02
CA PRO A 245 -2.48 -15.80 6.41
C PRO A 245 -2.90 -14.56 7.22
N HIS A 246 -3.14 -13.42 6.54
CA HIS A 246 -3.64 -12.19 7.17
C HIS A 246 -5.17 -12.12 7.20
N GLY A 247 -5.87 -13.04 6.52
CA GLY A 247 -7.32 -13.04 6.40
C GLY A 247 -8.01 -13.16 7.76
N LEU A 248 -9.19 -12.57 7.85
CA LEU A 248 -10.03 -12.64 9.06
C LEU A 248 -10.80 -13.96 9.12
N THR A 249 -11.13 -14.39 10.33
CA THR A 249 -12.20 -15.37 10.53
C THR A 249 -13.54 -14.79 10.09
N ASP A 250 -14.55 -15.61 9.83
CA ASP A 250 -15.87 -15.09 9.49
C ASP A 250 -16.49 -14.34 10.66
N GLU A 251 -16.25 -14.79 11.90
CA GLU A 251 -16.71 -14.10 13.10
C GLU A 251 -16.10 -12.70 13.24
N ASP A 252 -14.78 -12.58 13.05
CA ASP A 252 -14.10 -11.28 13.09
C ASP A 252 -14.58 -10.37 11.95
N TYR A 253 -14.76 -10.91 10.74
CA TYR A 253 -15.27 -10.16 9.60
C TYR A 253 -16.69 -9.64 9.87
N ASP A 254 -17.60 -10.50 10.33
CA ASP A 254 -18.97 -10.14 10.64
C ASP A 254 -19.06 -9.11 11.78
N SER A 255 -18.14 -9.16 12.74
CA SER A 255 -18.06 -8.15 13.81
C SER A 255 -17.79 -6.74 13.30
N LEU A 256 -17.07 -6.62 12.17
CA LEU A 256 -16.75 -5.35 11.52
C LEU A 256 -17.82 -4.92 10.53
N PHE A 257 -18.20 -5.84 9.62
CA PHE A 257 -19.01 -5.54 8.45
C PHE A 257 -20.48 -5.91 8.60
N THR A 258 -20.83 -6.65 9.66
CA THR A 258 -22.16 -7.27 9.85
C THR A 258 -22.47 -8.36 8.82
N LYS A 259 -23.61 -9.03 8.96
CA LYS A 259 -24.03 -10.12 8.03
C LYS A 259 -25.03 -9.65 6.97
N ASP A 260 -25.81 -8.63 7.27
CA ASP A 260 -27.01 -8.28 6.52
C ASP A 260 -27.17 -6.78 6.25
N LYS A 261 -26.26 -5.94 6.76
CA LYS A 261 -26.36 -4.50 6.53
C LYS A 261 -25.63 -4.10 5.25
N PRO A 262 -26.09 -3.07 4.56
CA PRO A 262 -25.42 -2.57 3.38
C PRO A 262 -24.01 -2.06 3.73
N ILE A 263 -23.06 -2.39 2.84
CA ILE A 263 -21.67 -1.95 2.93
C ILE A 263 -21.37 -1.05 1.73
N ILE A 264 -20.94 0.18 2.01
CA ILE A 264 -20.40 1.08 0.99
C ILE A 264 -18.89 1.08 1.17
N PHE A 265 -18.15 0.54 0.19
CA PHE A 265 -16.70 0.40 0.25
C PHE A 265 -16.02 1.37 -0.71
N ALA A 266 -15.36 2.40 -0.19
CA ALA A 266 -14.59 3.36 -0.97
C ALA A 266 -13.16 2.84 -1.21
N PHE A 267 -12.85 2.64 -2.48
CA PHE A 267 -11.56 2.15 -2.96
C PHE A 267 -11.17 2.89 -4.25
N HIS A 268 -9.90 3.22 -4.44
CA HIS A 268 -9.43 3.97 -5.60
C HIS A 268 -9.24 3.12 -6.86
N GLY A 269 -9.14 1.80 -6.71
CA GLY A 269 -8.90 0.86 -7.80
C GLY A 269 -10.17 0.26 -8.40
N TYR A 270 -10.01 -0.86 -9.11
CA TYR A 270 -11.14 -1.56 -9.69
C TYR A 270 -11.98 -2.26 -8.61
N PRO A 271 -13.32 -2.13 -8.65
CA PRO A 271 -14.19 -2.75 -7.66
C PRO A 271 -14.12 -4.29 -7.68
N THR A 272 -13.74 -4.87 -8.80
CA THR A 272 -13.54 -6.32 -8.96
C THR A 272 -12.56 -6.89 -7.97
N LEU A 273 -11.51 -6.15 -7.59
CA LEU A 273 -10.54 -6.60 -6.59
C LEU A 273 -11.20 -6.80 -5.22
N VAL A 274 -12.00 -5.84 -4.76
CA VAL A 274 -12.70 -5.97 -3.48
C VAL A 274 -13.70 -7.12 -3.53
N HIS A 275 -14.44 -7.27 -4.64
CA HIS A 275 -15.35 -8.40 -4.83
C HIS A 275 -14.62 -9.75 -4.82
N GLU A 276 -13.46 -9.86 -5.43
CA GLU A 276 -12.64 -11.08 -5.41
C GLU A 276 -12.19 -11.42 -3.99
N LEU A 277 -11.68 -10.44 -3.24
CA LEU A 277 -11.19 -10.64 -1.89
C LEU A 277 -12.31 -11.01 -0.90
N THR A 278 -13.55 -10.59 -1.17
CA THR A 278 -14.72 -10.84 -0.33
C THR A 278 -15.67 -11.91 -0.89
N TYR A 279 -15.32 -12.56 -1.99
CA TYR A 279 -16.19 -13.49 -2.72
C TYR A 279 -16.81 -14.59 -1.83
N ARG A 280 -16.11 -15.04 -0.78
CA ARG A 280 -16.57 -16.08 0.13
C ARG A 280 -17.18 -15.54 1.42
N ARG A 281 -17.35 -14.22 1.53
CA ARG A 281 -18.05 -13.57 2.65
C ARG A 281 -19.55 -13.54 2.42
N HIS A 282 -20.31 -13.23 3.46
CA HIS A 282 -21.77 -13.11 3.41
C HIS A 282 -22.23 -11.91 2.63
#